data_a65d21cdbbe0ffef83795b2f083adb33
#
_entry.id   a65d21cdbbe0ffef83795b2f083adb33
#
_cell.length_a   1.000
_cell.length_b   1.000
_cell.length_c   1.000
_cell.angle_alpha   90.00
_cell.angle_beta   90.00
_cell.angle_gamma   90.00
#
_symmetry.space_group_name_H-M   'P 1'
#
loop_
_entity.id
_entity.type
_entity.pdbx_description
1 polymer ?
#
loop_
_entity_poly.entity_id
_entity_poly.type
_entity_poly.pdbx_seq_one_letter_code
_entity_poly.pdbx_strand_id
1 'polypeptide(L)'
;MARLLAVLLEQALEQNQQLRVALAAPTGKAAARLQESISAALAEPALAMHTSAPVREALAGVVPTTVHRLLGPLATRRQRFRHDASNPLQHDVVVVDETSMVSLPLLARLADAIRPEARLVLIGDPDQLESVELGAVLGDLVEAASGSTGPLTENAVRLIRGHRFGGGSPIALLADAVRRGDADQALVHLRNGAPSASMIESDNPIAQAVVAEVRSVVEPLLAEVRRAAEAGLAEEALLASSRVRLLCAHRQGRFGVATWNQLGEEWMCGPGTTRITWYPGRPLLVSRNDPRLGLSNGDTGVVVRELDRLVAVFASGRGLLRFDPVQLEEVETAYAMTVHKSQGSEYSTVVMVLPPPSSPLAGRELVYTGLTRARERLVVVGSEAAVRQAVSTPTRRMTGLAASLA
;
A
#
# COMPACT_ATOMS: atom_id res chain seq x y z
N MET A 1 -9.87 8.62 -8.48
CA MET A 1 -9.31 8.24 -9.80
C MET A 1 -10.39 8.13 -10.87
N ALA A 2 -11.33 7.17 -10.82
CA ALA A 2 -12.34 6.96 -11.87
C ALA A 2 -13.13 8.24 -12.23
N ARG A 3 -13.53 9.03 -11.24
CA ARG A 3 -14.24 10.31 -11.50
C ARG A 3 -13.38 11.34 -12.24
N LEU A 4 -12.09 11.43 -11.94
CA LEU A 4 -11.16 12.31 -12.66
C LEU A 4 -11.07 11.90 -14.14
N LEU A 5 -10.89 10.60 -14.39
CA LEU A 5 -10.84 10.09 -15.75
C LEU A 5 -12.16 10.28 -16.50
N ALA A 6 -13.29 10.07 -15.82
CA ALA A 6 -14.60 10.32 -16.40
C ALA A 6 -14.74 11.76 -16.89
N VAL A 7 -14.37 12.74 -16.05
CA VAL A 7 -14.42 14.16 -16.44
C VAL A 7 -13.50 14.46 -17.63
N LEU A 8 -12.27 13.93 -17.64
CA LEU A 8 -11.34 14.13 -18.75
C LEU A 8 -11.87 13.54 -20.06
N LEU A 9 -12.47 12.34 -19.99
CA LEU A 9 -13.03 11.67 -21.16
C LEU A 9 -14.31 12.37 -21.67
N GLU A 10 -15.19 12.88 -20.77
CA GLU A 10 -16.36 13.66 -21.17
C GLU A 10 -15.95 14.96 -21.88
N GLN A 11 -14.99 15.70 -21.32
CA GLN A 11 -14.48 16.91 -21.95
C GLN A 11 -13.89 16.65 -23.34
N ALA A 12 -13.18 15.54 -23.49
CA ALA A 12 -12.63 15.17 -24.80
C ALA A 12 -13.73 14.78 -25.79
N LEU A 13 -14.74 14.05 -25.33
CA LEU A 13 -15.87 13.64 -26.17
C LEU A 13 -16.66 14.87 -26.67
N GLU A 14 -16.89 15.87 -25.82
CA GLU A 14 -17.51 17.15 -26.18
C GLU A 14 -16.72 17.89 -27.28
N GLN A 15 -15.38 17.70 -27.29
CA GLN A 15 -14.50 18.27 -28.31
C GLN A 15 -14.31 17.36 -29.54
N ASN A 16 -15.08 16.27 -29.65
CA ASN A 16 -14.92 15.23 -30.69
C ASN A 16 -13.50 14.61 -30.74
N GLN A 17 -12.84 14.54 -29.59
CA GLN A 17 -11.52 13.92 -29.44
C GLN A 17 -11.61 12.56 -28.74
N GLN A 18 -10.81 11.59 -29.22
CA GLN A 18 -10.62 10.32 -28.52
C GLN A 18 -9.29 10.36 -27.79
N LEU A 19 -9.34 10.34 -26.45
CA LEU A 19 -8.15 10.28 -25.62
C LEU A 19 -7.72 8.84 -25.39
N ARG A 20 -6.46 8.56 -25.65
CA ARG A 20 -5.78 7.33 -25.26
C ARG A 20 -5.19 7.51 -23.87
N VAL A 21 -5.80 6.88 -22.88
CA VAL A 21 -5.41 7.00 -21.48
C VAL A 21 -4.58 5.78 -21.07
N ALA A 22 -3.44 6.01 -20.43
CA ALA A 22 -2.70 4.99 -19.71
C ALA A 22 -2.85 5.21 -18.21
N LEU A 23 -3.09 4.13 -17.48
CA LEU A 23 -3.05 4.10 -16.03
C LEU A 23 -1.88 3.25 -15.56
N ALA A 24 -1.06 3.80 -14.68
CA ALA A 24 0.09 3.09 -14.16
C ALA A 24 0.20 3.23 -12.63
N ALA A 25 0.89 2.27 -12.02
CA ALA A 25 1.26 2.29 -10.62
C ALA A 25 2.69 1.73 -10.44
N PRO A 26 3.37 1.99 -9.33
CA PRO A 26 4.72 1.46 -9.12
C PRO A 26 4.77 -0.06 -8.98
N THR A 27 3.72 -0.67 -8.44
CA THR A 27 3.66 -2.12 -8.17
C THR A 27 2.47 -2.80 -8.84
N GLY A 28 2.57 -4.13 -9.07
CA GLY A 28 1.47 -4.93 -9.60
C GLY A 28 0.23 -4.89 -8.71
N LYS A 29 0.42 -4.93 -7.39
CA LYS A 29 -0.66 -4.84 -6.41
C LYS A 29 -1.39 -3.50 -6.46
N ALA A 30 -0.67 -2.38 -6.59
CA ALA A 30 -1.29 -1.06 -6.74
C ALA A 30 -2.07 -0.97 -8.06
N ALA A 31 -1.54 -1.52 -9.17
CA ALA A 31 -2.23 -1.59 -10.44
C ALA A 31 -3.52 -2.44 -10.36
N ALA A 32 -3.49 -3.59 -9.69
CA ALA A 32 -4.67 -4.42 -9.46
C ALA A 32 -5.75 -3.68 -8.66
N ARG A 33 -5.37 -2.96 -7.61
CA ARG A 33 -6.29 -2.11 -6.83
C ARG A 33 -6.92 -0.98 -7.63
N LEU A 34 -6.15 -0.37 -8.52
CA LEU A 34 -6.71 0.61 -9.46
C LEU A 34 -7.80 -0.01 -10.32
N GLN A 35 -7.58 -1.22 -10.82
CA GLN A 35 -8.58 -1.95 -11.61
C GLN A 35 -9.85 -2.21 -10.79
N GLU A 36 -9.71 -2.69 -9.55
CA GLU A 36 -10.84 -2.91 -8.64
C GLU A 36 -11.59 -1.62 -8.36
N SER A 37 -10.87 -0.52 -8.10
CA SER A 37 -11.46 0.80 -7.83
C SER A 37 -12.25 1.36 -9.03
N ILE A 38 -11.74 1.15 -10.26
CA ILE A 38 -12.45 1.55 -11.48
C ILE A 38 -13.69 0.69 -11.67
N SER A 39 -13.57 -0.62 -11.51
CA SER A 39 -14.69 -1.55 -11.63
C SER A 39 -15.81 -1.25 -10.61
N ALA A 40 -15.42 -0.98 -9.36
CA ALA A 40 -16.36 -0.58 -8.31
C ALA A 40 -17.06 0.76 -8.64
N ALA A 41 -16.29 1.76 -9.11
CA ALA A 41 -16.84 3.05 -9.50
C ALA A 41 -17.82 2.95 -10.68
N LEU A 42 -17.51 2.09 -11.67
CA LEU A 42 -18.42 1.83 -12.80
C LEU A 42 -19.73 1.15 -12.37
N ALA A 43 -19.72 0.41 -11.28
CA ALA A 43 -20.90 -0.21 -10.69
C ALA A 43 -21.74 0.78 -9.84
N GLU A 44 -21.19 1.96 -9.48
CA GLU A 44 -21.91 2.98 -8.72
C GLU A 44 -22.98 3.68 -9.57
N PRO A 45 -24.28 3.71 -9.15
CA PRO A 45 -25.33 4.42 -9.86
C PRO A 45 -25.02 5.91 -10.05
N ALA A 46 -24.34 6.53 -9.08
CA ALA A 46 -23.96 7.95 -9.13
C ALA A 46 -23.01 8.25 -10.31
N LEU A 47 -22.06 7.39 -10.62
CA LEU A 47 -21.19 7.59 -11.79
C LEU A 47 -22.00 7.40 -13.08
N ALA A 48 -22.85 6.38 -13.12
CA ALA A 48 -23.67 6.08 -14.30
C ALA A 48 -24.65 7.21 -14.65
N MET A 49 -25.14 7.96 -13.65
CA MET A 49 -26.04 9.10 -13.86
C MET A 49 -25.34 10.34 -14.43
N HIS A 50 -24.03 10.46 -14.20
CA HIS A 50 -23.25 11.65 -14.58
C HIS A 50 -22.24 11.39 -15.70
N THR A 51 -22.23 10.19 -16.30
CA THR A 51 -21.33 9.84 -17.38
C THR A 51 -22.08 9.25 -18.57
N SER A 52 -21.64 9.61 -19.78
CA SER A 52 -22.18 9.06 -21.02
C SER A 52 -21.79 7.58 -21.22
N ALA A 53 -22.55 6.86 -22.03
CA ALA A 53 -22.26 5.45 -22.33
C ALA A 53 -20.87 5.27 -22.99
N PRO A 54 -20.45 6.09 -23.96
CA PRO A 54 -19.11 6.00 -24.56
C PRO A 54 -17.99 6.19 -23.54
N VAL A 55 -18.16 7.10 -22.58
CA VAL A 55 -17.15 7.32 -21.52
C VAL A 55 -17.06 6.15 -20.56
N ARG A 56 -18.18 5.54 -20.19
CA ARG A 56 -18.16 4.32 -19.37
C ARG A 56 -17.49 3.16 -20.09
N GLU A 57 -17.73 3.00 -21.38
CA GLU A 57 -17.06 1.98 -22.21
C GLU A 57 -15.55 2.25 -22.31
N ALA A 58 -15.15 3.49 -22.55
CA ALA A 58 -13.74 3.89 -22.56
C ALA A 58 -13.06 3.60 -21.20
N LEU A 59 -13.71 3.96 -20.08
CA LEU A 59 -13.19 3.66 -18.74
C LEU A 59 -13.05 2.16 -18.47
N ALA A 60 -14.02 1.36 -18.90
CA ALA A 60 -13.98 -0.10 -18.76
C ALA A 60 -12.83 -0.72 -19.58
N GLY A 61 -12.46 -0.08 -20.68
CA GLY A 61 -11.34 -0.50 -21.53
C GLY A 61 -9.95 -0.13 -20.99
N VAL A 62 -9.86 0.75 -19.98
CA VAL A 62 -8.56 1.13 -19.40
C VAL A 62 -8.06 0.03 -18.46
N VAL A 63 -6.96 -0.60 -18.82
CA VAL A 63 -6.30 -1.64 -18.02
C VAL A 63 -5.09 -1.06 -17.31
N PRO A 64 -5.14 -0.90 -15.98
CA PRO A 64 -3.98 -0.43 -15.21
C PRO A 64 -2.80 -1.39 -15.29
N THR A 65 -1.60 -0.84 -15.35
CA THR A 65 -0.36 -1.62 -15.44
C THR A 65 0.71 -1.05 -14.50
N THR A 66 1.87 -1.69 -14.41
CA THR A 66 3.00 -1.07 -13.71
C THR A 66 3.74 -0.08 -14.61
N VAL A 67 4.34 0.98 -14.01
CA VAL A 67 5.19 1.93 -14.75
C VAL A 67 6.25 1.19 -15.57
N HIS A 68 6.87 0.15 -15.00
CA HIS A 68 7.83 -0.69 -15.71
C HIS A 68 7.20 -1.37 -16.95
N ARG A 69 6.02 -1.96 -16.82
CA ARG A 69 5.33 -2.60 -17.96
C ARG A 69 4.90 -1.60 -19.01
N LEU A 70 4.44 -0.42 -18.59
CA LEU A 70 4.07 0.66 -19.51
C LEU A 70 5.26 1.08 -20.35
N LEU A 71 6.44 1.22 -19.76
CA LEU A 71 7.68 1.55 -20.48
C LEU A 71 8.21 0.39 -21.33
N GLY A 72 7.82 -0.86 -21.06
CA GLY A 72 8.23 -2.05 -21.80
C GLY A 72 9.70 -2.41 -21.57
N PRO A 73 10.04 -3.17 -20.50
CA PRO A 73 11.42 -3.54 -20.20
C PRO A 73 11.99 -4.44 -21.30
N LEU A 74 13.23 -4.16 -21.73
CA LEU A 74 13.94 -4.98 -22.72
C LEU A 74 14.68 -6.13 -22.01
N ALA A 75 14.40 -7.37 -22.42
CA ALA A 75 14.96 -8.58 -21.82
C ALA A 75 16.50 -8.63 -21.87
N THR A 76 17.12 -8.01 -22.86
CA THR A 76 18.58 -8.04 -23.11
C THR A 76 19.38 -7.02 -22.29
N ARG A 77 18.74 -6.03 -21.69
CA ARG A 77 19.42 -4.97 -20.92
C ARG A 77 18.54 -4.50 -19.75
N ARG A 78 18.89 -4.88 -18.52
CA ARG A 78 18.14 -4.64 -17.28
C ARG A 78 17.73 -3.19 -16.96
N GLN A 79 18.23 -2.17 -17.70
CA GLN A 79 17.97 -0.75 -17.47
C GLN A 79 17.46 0.00 -18.68
N ARG A 80 17.11 -0.70 -19.79
CA ARG A 80 16.55 -0.07 -20.99
C ARG A 80 15.10 -0.46 -21.16
N PHE A 81 14.32 0.53 -21.56
CA PHE A 81 12.91 0.40 -21.87
C PHE A 81 12.69 0.52 -23.39
N ARG A 82 11.59 -0.02 -23.86
CA ARG A 82 11.14 0.10 -25.25
C ARG A 82 10.71 1.52 -25.58
N HIS A 83 10.05 2.20 -24.59
CA HIS A 83 9.60 3.56 -24.73
C HIS A 83 10.57 4.52 -24.05
N ASP A 84 10.99 5.52 -24.80
CA ASP A 84 11.90 6.59 -24.43
C ASP A 84 11.65 7.82 -25.35
N ALA A 85 12.50 8.86 -25.29
CA ALA A 85 12.38 10.05 -26.13
C ALA A 85 12.39 9.76 -27.63
N SER A 86 13.04 8.66 -28.08
CA SER A 86 13.11 8.26 -29.50
C SER A 86 11.91 7.42 -29.95
N ASN A 87 11.21 6.78 -29.00
CA ASN A 87 10.03 5.97 -29.23
C ASN A 87 9.00 6.21 -28.11
N PRO A 88 8.34 7.38 -28.10
CA PRO A 88 7.47 7.76 -26.99
C PRO A 88 6.19 6.94 -26.92
N LEU A 89 5.57 6.97 -25.75
CA LEU A 89 4.26 6.41 -25.48
C LEU A 89 3.22 7.09 -26.38
N GLN A 90 2.30 6.30 -26.93
CA GLN A 90 1.26 6.80 -27.83
C GLN A 90 0.01 7.33 -27.11
N HIS A 91 0.07 7.45 -25.79
CA HIS A 91 -1.04 7.92 -24.95
C HIS A 91 -1.10 9.45 -24.91
N ASP A 92 -2.30 9.99 -24.81
CA ASP A 92 -2.55 11.42 -24.72
C ASP A 92 -2.60 11.88 -23.25
N VAL A 93 -2.95 10.95 -22.35
CA VAL A 93 -2.94 11.13 -20.91
C VAL A 93 -2.29 9.92 -20.24
N VAL A 94 -1.28 10.15 -19.41
CA VAL A 94 -0.64 9.13 -18.59
C VAL A 94 -0.88 9.49 -17.13
N VAL A 95 -1.55 8.63 -16.40
CA VAL A 95 -1.83 8.83 -14.97
C VAL A 95 -1.03 7.80 -14.16
N VAL A 96 -0.28 8.26 -13.18
CA VAL A 96 0.48 7.42 -12.26
C VAL A 96 -0.09 7.58 -10.86
N ASP A 97 -0.58 6.51 -10.29
CA ASP A 97 -1.03 6.46 -8.89
C ASP A 97 0.05 5.92 -7.96
N GLU A 98 -0.07 6.18 -6.66
CA GLU A 98 0.94 5.84 -5.65
C GLU A 98 2.35 6.37 -6.03
N THR A 99 2.41 7.59 -6.56
CA THR A 99 3.66 8.18 -7.07
C THR A 99 4.73 8.35 -5.98
N SER A 100 4.36 8.42 -4.70
CA SER A 100 5.30 8.43 -3.57
C SER A 100 6.26 7.24 -3.56
N MET A 101 5.86 6.11 -4.18
CA MET A 101 6.68 4.90 -4.31
C MET A 101 7.52 4.87 -5.60
N VAL A 102 7.40 5.84 -6.49
CA VAL A 102 8.15 5.88 -7.76
C VAL A 102 9.51 6.53 -7.52
N SER A 103 10.59 5.82 -7.88
CA SER A 103 11.94 6.37 -7.75
C SER A 103 12.23 7.46 -8.79
N LEU A 104 13.12 8.40 -8.45
CA LEU A 104 13.52 9.48 -9.37
C LEU A 104 14.02 8.96 -10.73
N PRO A 105 14.88 7.92 -10.81
CA PRO A 105 15.30 7.38 -12.11
C PRO A 105 14.14 6.82 -12.93
N LEU A 106 13.15 6.18 -12.29
CA LEU A 106 12.00 5.62 -13.00
C LEU A 106 11.06 6.73 -13.50
N LEU A 107 10.83 7.77 -12.69
CA LEU A 107 10.03 8.91 -13.10
C LEU A 107 10.69 9.68 -14.24
N ALA A 108 12.00 9.88 -14.19
CA ALA A 108 12.75 10.51 -15.29
C ALA A 108 12.59 9.71 -16.60
N ARG A 109 12.71 8.36 -16.55
CA ARG A 109 12.47 7.52 -17.72
C ARG A 109 11.05 7.61 -18.26
N LEU A 110 10.07 7.72 -17.35
CA LEU A 110 8.68 7.90 -17.75
C LEU A 110 8.50 9.28 -18.42
N ALA A 111 9.04 10.34 -17.84
CA ALA A 111 8.97 11.69 -18.41
C ALA A 111 9.60 11.75 -19.82
N ASP A 112 10.77 11.14 -19.99
CA ASP A 112 11.44 11.03 -21.31
C ASP A 112 10.58 10.28 -22.36
N ALA A 113 9.74 9.34 -21.92
CA ALA A 113 8.89 8.55 -22.79
C ALA A 113 7.53 9.19 -23.10
N ILE A 114 7.21 10.33 -22.51
CA ILE A 114 5.93 11.04 -22.72
C ILE A 114 6.11 12.09 -23.82
N ARG A 115 5.14 12.14 -24.75
CA ARG A 115 5.14 13.15 -25.82
C ARG A 115 4.93 14.55 -25.23
N PRO A 116 5.51 15.61 -25.80
CA PRO A 116 5.35 16.97 -25.30
C PRO A 116 3.89 17.44 -25.18
N GLU A 117 3.00 16.93 -26.06
CA GLU A 117 1.59 17.28 -26.09
C GLU A 117 0.74 16.48 -25.11
N ALA A 118 1.29 15.38 -24.57
CA ALA A 118 0.57 14.50 -23.66
C ALA A 118 0.61 15.04 -22.23
N ARG A 119 -0.40 14.69 -21.45
CA ARG A 119 -0.51 15.07 -20.04
C ARG A 119 0.01 13.95 -19.14
N LEU A 120 0.91 14.31 -18.22
CA LEU A 120 1.33 13.46 -17.12
C LEU A 120 0.60 13.90 -15.84
N VAL A 121 -0.17 13.00 -15.25
CA VAL A 121 -0.88 13.24 -13.98
C VAL A 121 -0.27 12.33 -12.92
N LEU A 122 0.33 12.92 -11.90
CA LEU A 122 0.94 12.22 -10.78
C LEU A 122 0.01 12.30 -9.57
N ILE A 123 -0.38 11.15 -9.03
CA ILE A 123 -1.27 11.05 -7.87
C ILE A 123 -0.55 10.27 -6.78
N GLY A 124 -0.62 10.76 -5.55
CA GLY A 124 0.01 10.12 -4.40
C GLY A 124 -0.09 10.96 -3.15
N ASP A 125 0.47 10.46 -2.09
CA ASP A 125 0.50 11.11 -0.80
C ASP A 125 1.96 11.47 -0.45
N PRO A 126 2.33 12.78 -0.44
CA PRO A 126 3.70 13.21 -0.19
C PRO A 126 4.15 12.98 1.26
N ASP A 127 3.21 12.72 2.16
CA ASP A 127 3.48 12.47 3.58
C ASP A 127 3.72 10.96 3.88
N GLN A 128 3.49 10.05 2.89
CA GLN A 128 3.79 8.63 3.01
C GLN A 128 5.28 8.31 2.79
N LEU A 129 5.68 7.11 3.21
CA LEU A 129 7.01 6.58 2.95
C LEU A 129 7.36 6.63 1.47
N GLU A 130 8.51 7.17 1.21
CA GLU A 130 9.10 7.26 -0.10
C GLU A 130 9.59 5.91 -0.62
N SER A 131 9.91 5.86 -1.91
CA SER A 131 10.56 4.73 -2.55
C SER A 131 11.86 4.34 -1.81
N VAL A 132 12.15 3.04 -1.73
CA VAL A 132 13.41 2.52 -1.16
C VAL A 132 14.62 2.96 -1.98
N GLU A 133 14.45 3.16 -3.28
CA GLU A 133 15.45 3.74 -4.17
C GLU A 133 15.52 5.26 -4.02
N LEU A 134 16.50 5.91 -4.66
CA LEU A 134 16.73 7.35 -4.53
C LEU A 134 15.49 8.20 -4.86
N GLY A 135 15.08 9.04 -3.92
CA GLY A 135 14.31 10.26 -4.16
C GLY A 135 12.92 10.37 -3.54
N ALA A 136 12.69 11.45 -2.82
CA ALA A 136 11.40 12.00 -2.37
C ALA A 136 10.66 12.72 -3.50
N VAL A 137 10.54 12.11 -4.67
CA VAL A 137 10.15 12.83 -5.90
C VAL A 137 8.83 13.56 -5.78
N LEU A 138 7.80 12.89 -5.25
CA LEU A 138 6.49 13.51 -5.09
C LEU A 138 6.52 14.63 -4.05
N GLY A 139 7.23 14.43 -2.94
CA GLY A 139 7.43 15.45 -1.91
C GLY A 139 8.10 16.70 -2.46
N ASP A 140 9.19 16.53 -3.21
CA ASP A 140 9.93 17.62 -3.84
C ASP A 140 9.10 18.36 -4.89
N LEU A 141 8.31 17.65 -5.72
CA LEU A 141 7.40 18.28 -6.70
C LEU A 141 6.31 19.10 -6.00
N VAL A 142 5.72 18.57 -4.92
CA VAL A 142 4.70 19.29 -4.15
C VAL A 142 5.32 20.50 -3.41
N GLU A 143 6.55 20.39 -2.92
CA GLU A 143 7.26 21.51 -2.29
C GLU A 143 7.55 22.61 -3.32
N ALA A 144 8.07 22.27 -4.51
CA ALA A 144 8.30 23.22 -5.60
C ALA A 144 7.00 23.88 -6.07
N ALA A 145 5.89 23.12 -6.12
CA ALA A 145 4.58 23.66 -6.50
C ALA A 145 3.93 24.53 -5.42
N SER A 146 4.37 24.45 -4.18
CA SER A 146 3.87 25.26 -3.05
C SER A 146 4.54 26.64 -2.97
N GLY A 147 5.59 26.88 -3.76
CA GLY A 147 6.23 28.17 -3.91
C GLY A 147 5.32 29.23 -4.56
N SER A 148 5.59 30.52 -4.31
CA SER A 148 4.81 31.61 -4.92
C SER A 148 5.17 31.86 -6.39
N THR A 149 6.29 31.33 -6.85
CA THR A 149 6.80 31.48 -8.21
C THR A 149 7.49 30.19 -8.62
N GLY A 150 7.09 29.65 -9.77
CA GLY A 150 7.70 28.42 -10.30
C GLY A 150 6.81 27.77 -11.35
N PRO A 151 7.38 26.90 -12.22
CA PRO A 151 6.64 26.31 -13.34
C PRO A 151 5.55 25.33 -12.89
N LEU A 152 5.54 24.90 -11.64
CA LEU A 152 4.58 23.93 -11.10
C LEU A 152 3.49 24.55 -10.21
N THR A 153 3.55 25.84 -9.90
CA THR A 153 2.67 26.50 -8.91
C THR A 153 1.18 26.32 -9.20
N GLU A 154 0.78 26.34 -10.47
CA GLU A 154 -0.61 26.15 -10.89
C GLU A 154 -0.96 24.69 -11.22
N ASN A 155 0.02 23.80 -11.16
CA ASN A 155 -0.12 22.41 -11.63
C ASN A 155 -0.24 21.39 -10.49
N ALA A 156 -0.28 21.82 -9.23
CA ALA A 156 -0.46 20.95 -8.09
C ALA A 156 -1.73 21.28 -7.31
N VAL A 157 -2.49 20.23 -6.99
CA VAL A 157 -3.71 20.33 -6.18
C VAL A 157 -3.59 19.40 -5.00
N ARG A 158 -3.68 19.94 -3.78
CA ARG A 158 -3.72 19.16 -2.55
C ARG A 158 -5.16 18.91 -2.12
N LEU A 159 -5.55 17.63 -2.05
CA LEU A 159 -6.85 17.24 -1.51
C LEU A 159 -6.81 17.28 0.02
N ILE A 160 -7.67 18.12 0.62
CA ILE A 160 -7.66 18.37 2.07
C ILE A 160 -8.63 17.44 2.81
N ARG A 161 -9.73 17.03 2.16
CA ARG A 161 -10.77 16.20 2.78
C ARG A 161 -10.52 14.73 2.51
N GLY A 162 -10.16 13.98 3.56
CA GLY A 162 -10.10 12.52 3.51
C GLY A 162 -11.51 11.92 3.62
N HIS A 163 -11.92 11.14 2.62
CA HIS A 163 -13.19 10.40 2.67
C HIS A 163 -13.04 8.99 3.30
N ARG A 164 -11.81 8.53 3.48
CA ARG A 164 -11.50 7.18 3.97
C ARG A 164 -11.89 6.99 5.45
N PHE A 165 -11.63 8.00 6.26
CA PHE A 165 -12.03 8.05 7.66
C PHE A 165 -13.13 9.09 7.75
N GLY A 166 -14.34 8.74 8.18
CA GLY A 166 -15.37 9.76 8.47
C GLY A 166 -14.76 10.94 9.24
N GLY A 167 -15.03 12.18 8.83
CA GLY A 167 -14.38 13.36 9.41
C GLY A 167 -14.48 13.34 10.95
N GLY A 168 -13.33 13.31 11.64
CA GLY A 168 -13.26 13.23 13.10
C GLY A 168 -13.00 11.84 13.68
N SER A 169 -12.73 10.79 12.87
CA SER A 169 -12.35 9.50 13.44
C SER A 169 -11.01 9.61 14.19
N PRO A 170 -10.81 8.84 15.31
CA PRO A 170 -9.56 8.86 16.07
C PRO A 170 -8.31 8.59 15.23
N ILE A 171 -8.41 7.69 14.24
CA ILE A 171 -7.29 7.38 13.32
C ILE A 171 -6.99 8.60 12.44
N ALA A 172 -8.01 9.31 11.94
CA ALA A 172 -7.80 10.51 11.12
C ALA A 172 -7.15 11.65 11.91
N LEU A 173 -7.60 11.87 13.14
CA LEU A 173 -7.03 12.90 14.03
C LEU A 173 -5.57 12.57 14.38
N LEU A 174 -5.29 11.30 14.68
CA LEU A 174 -3.93 10.82 14.91
C LEU A 174 -3.05 11.00 13.66
N ALA A 175 -3.55 10.62 12.48
CA ALA A 175 -2.83 10.79 11.22
C ALA A 175 -2.48 12.26 10.96
N ASP A 176 -3.41 13.18 11.23
CA ASP A 176 -3.18 14.61 11.07
C ASP A 176 -2.15 15.15 12.07
N ALA A 177 -2.21 14.72 13.35
CA ALA A 177 -1.20 15.08 14.35
C ALA A 177 0.20 14.57 13.95
N VAL A 178 0.32 13.32 13.51
CA VAL A 178 1.58 12.76 13.02
C VAL A 178 2.10 13.53 11.81
N ARG A 179 1.24 13.84 10.83
CA ARG A 179 1.59 14.60 9.64
C ARG A 179 2.16 15.98 9.98
N ARG A 180 1.60 16.67 10.98
CA ARG A 180 2.10 17.98 11.45
C ARG A 180 3.35 17.86 12.31
N GLY A 181 3.74 16.68 12.74
CA GLY A 181 4.85 16.46 13.66
C GLY A 181 4.50 16.80 15.12
N ASP A 182 3.22 16.85 15.44
CA ASP A 182 2.71 17.15 16.78
C ASP A 182 2.63 15.87 17.62
N ALA A 183 3.76 15.58 18.30
CA ALA A 183 3.89 14.37 19.10
C ALA A 183 2.98 14.38 20.34
N ASP A 184 2.70 15.55 20.92
CA ASP A 184 1.83 15.67 22.08
C ASP A 184 0.39 15.32 21.72
N GLN A 185 -0.14 15.89 20.62
CA GLN A 185 -1.46 15.54 20.13
C GLN A 185 -1.55 14.08 19.70
N ALA A 186 -0.50 13.54 19.04
CA ALA A 186 -0.47 12.13 18.68
C ALA A 186 -0.60 11.22 19.91
N LEU A 187 0.13 11.52 21.00
CA LEU A 187 -0.01 10.77 22.26
C LEU A 187 -1.39 10.92 22.91
N VAL A 188 -1.96 12.12 22.87
CA VAL A 188 -3.34 12.35 23.35
C VAL A 188 -4.34 11.48 22.59
N HIS A 189 -4.24 11.44 21.26
CA HIS A 189 -5.12 10.60 20.43
C HIS A 189 -4.92 9.11 20.65
N LEU A 190 -3.70 8.65 20.87
CA LEU A 190 -3.39 7.25 21.17
C LEU A 190 -3.90 6.81 22.55
N ARG A 191 -3.86 7.71 23.56
CA ARG A 191 -4.31 7.41 24.92
C ARG A 191 -5.83 7.51 25.07
N ASN A 192 -6.49 8.40 24.31
CA ASN A 192 -7.92 8.68 24.43
C ASN A 192 -8.75 8.14 23.26
N GLY A 193 -8.14 7.59 22.24
CA GLY A 193 -8.80 7.21 20.99
C GLY A 193 -9.39 5.80 20.94
N ALA A 194 -9.39 5.06 22.06
CA ALA A 194 -9.97 3.72 22.11
C ALA A 194 -11.47 3.73 21.77
N PRO A 195 -12.01 2.71 21.07
CA PRO A 195 -11.32 1.49 20.64
C PRO A 195 -10.60 1.60 19.26
N SER A 196 -10.80 2.68 18.52
CA SER A 196 -10.32 2.79 17.14
C SER A 196 -8.82 3.10 17.03
N ALA A 197 -8.25 3.84 18.00
CA ALA A 197 -6.82 4.10 18.09
C ALA A 197 -6.37 3.96 19.53
N SER A 198 -5.39 3.09 19.79
CA SER A 198 -4.89 2.84 21.14
C SER A 198 -3.41 2.55 21.16
N MET A 199 -2.79 2.66 22.33
CA MET A 199 -1.37 2.39 22.55
C MET A 199 -1.19 1.32 23.63
N ILE A 200 -0.30 0.37 23.37
CA ILE A 200 0.29 -0.53 24.36
C ILE A 200 1.68 0.03 24.67
N GLU A 201 1.79 0.73 25.79
CA GLU A 201 3.02 1.45 26.15
C GLU A 201 4.06 0.49 26.71
N SER A 202 5.19 0.34 26.00
CA SER A 202 6.30 -0.51 26.45
C SER A 202 7.57 -0.23 25.64
N ASP A 203 8.73 -0.29 26.31
CA ASP A 203 10.05 -0.33 25.69
C ASP A 203 10.46 -1.73 25.22
N ASN A 204 9.76 -2.76 25.68
CA ASN A 204 9.98 -4.14 25.27
C ASN A 204 8.71 -4.74 24.63
N PRO A 205 8.59 -4.72 23.30
CA PRO A 205 7.40 -5.17 22.60
C PRO A 205 7.13 -6.68 22.73
N ILE A 206 8.11 -7.47 23.17
CA ILE A 206 7.97 -8.91 23.41
C ILE A 206 7.85 -9.27 24.90
N ALA A 207 7.62 -8.29 25.78
CA ALA A 207 7.27 -8.59 27.17
C ALA A 207 5.97 -9.41 27.21
N GLN A 208 5.89 -10.38 28.11
CA GLN A 208 4.77 -11.32 28.18
C GLN A 208 3.41 -10.61 28.25
N ALA A 209 3.31 -9.54 29.02
CA ALA A 209 2.07 -8.75 29.13
C ALA A 209 1.70 -8.08 27.81
N VAL A 210 2.69 -7.50 27.10
CA VAL A 210 2.49 -6.85 25.79
C VAL A 210 2.05 -7.87 24.74
N VAL A 211 2.73 -9.01 24.69
CA VAL A 211 2.39 -10.11 23.75
C VAL A 211 0.97 -10.63 24.05
N ALA A 212 0.59 -10.76 25.32
CA ALA A 212 -0.76 -11.20 25.71
C ALA A 212 -1.83 -10.18 25.29
N GLU A 213 -1.54 -8.89 25.42
CA GLU A 213 -2.46 -7.82 25.01
C GLU A 213 -2.60 -7.75 23.49
N VAL A 214 -1.48 -7.80 22.72
CA VAL A 214 -1.52 -7.89 21.25
C VAL A 214 -2.28 -9.14 20.80
N ARG A 215 -2.02 -10.29 21.45
CA ARG A 215 -2.71 -11.55 21.16
C ARG A 215 -4.23 -11.40 21.34
N SER A 216 -4.68 -10.74 22.40
CA SER A 216 -6.12 -10.53 22.66
C SER A 216 -6.82 -9.76 21.53
N VAL A 217 -6.10 -8.89 20.83
CA VAL A 217 -6.60 -8.14 19.67
C VAL A 217 -6.62 -8.99 18.41
N VAL A 218 -5.57 -9.78 18.19
CA VAL A 218 -5.31 -10.45 16.91
C VAL A 218 -5.93 -11.84 16.85
N GLU A 219 -5.92 -12.60 17.95
CA GLU A 219 -6.35 -14.01 17.99
C GLU A 219 -7.81 -14.23 17.55
N PRO A 220 -8.80 -13.39 17.91
CA PRO A 220 -10.16 -13.56 17.42
C PRO A 220 -10.26 -13.52 15.89
N LEU A 221 -9.48 -12.62 15.24
CA LEU A 221 -9.44 -12.47 13.79
C LEU A 221 -8.70 -13.65 13.13
N LEU A 222 -7.62 -14.13 13.76
CA LEU A 222 -6.92 -15.33 13.30
C LEU A 222 -7.78 -16.60 13.44
N ALA A 223 -8.63 -16.67 14.45
CA ALA A 223 -9.57 -17.78 14.62
C ALA A 223 -10.61 -17.83 13.48
N GLU A 224 -11.04 -16.67 12.97
CA GLU A 224 -11.90 -16.60 11.78
C GLU A 224 -11.18 -17.14 10.55
N VAL A 225 -9.91 -16.71 10.34
CA VAL A 225 -9.08 -17.21 9.22
C VAL A 225 -8.94 -18.73 9.29
N ARG A 226 -8.58 -19.26 10.48
CA ARG A 226 -8.41 -20.70 10.67
C ARG A 226 -9.68 -21.48 10.38
N ARG A 227 -10.81 -21.03 10.92
CA ARG A 227 -12.11 -21.69 10.70
C ARG A 227 -12.49 -21.74 9.23
N ALA A 228 -12.38 -20.62 8.50
CA ALA A 228 -12.68 -20.58 7.08
C ALA A 228 -11.70 -21.46 6.28
N ALA A 229 -10.40 -21.42 6.63
CA ALA A 229 -9.37 -22.20 5.96
C ALA A 229 -9.51 -23.71 6.18
N GLU A 230 -9.86 -24.14 7.40
CA GLU A 230 -10.11 -25.56 7.72
C GLU A 230 -11.38 -26.07 7.02
N ALA A 231 -12.39 -25.21 6.85
CA ALA A 231 -13.61 -25.52 6.13
C ALA A 231 -13.46 -25.49 4.59
N GLY A 232 -12.31 -25.12 4.05
CA GLY A 232 -12.07 -24.99 2.60
C GLY A 232 -12.74 -23.79 1.95
N LEU A 233 -13.22 -22.83 2.74
CA LEU A 233 -13.90 -21.62 2.27
C LEU A 233 -12.86 -20.56 1.86
N ALA A 234 -12.31 -20.73 0.65
CA ALA A 234 -11.14 -19.99 0.17
C ALA A 234 -11.35 -18.47 0.14
N GLU A 235 -12.49 -18.00 -0.37
CA GLU A 235 -12.80 -16.56 -0.44
C GLU A 235 -12.95 -15.95 0.95
N GLU A 236 -13.64 -16.64 1.85
CA GLU A 236 -13.82 -16.22 3.24
C GLU A 236 -12.49 -16.20 3.99
N ALA A 237 -11.64 -17.20 3.79
CA ALA A 237 -10.31 -17.27 4.40
C ALA A 237 -9.40 -16.13 3.91
N LEU A 238 -9.41 -15.79 2.62
CA LEU A 238 -8.69 -14.65 2.05
C LEU A 238 -9.21 -13.34 2.63
N LEU A 239 -10.52 -13.15 2.65
CA LEU A 239 -11.14 -11.94 3.21
C LEU A 239 -10.80 -11.80 4.70
N ALA A 240 -10.94 -12.85 5.50
CA ALA A 240 -10.58 -12.84 6.91
C ALA A 240 -9.08 -12.54 7.10
N SER A 241 -8.20 -13.17 6.31
CA SER A 241 -6.74 -12.91 6.36
C SER A 241 -6.36 -11.48 6.00
N SER A 242 -7.17 -10.80 5.17
CA SER A 242 -6.95 -9.41 4.81
C SER A 242 -7.38 -8.41 5.89
N ARG A 243 -8.06 -8.85 6.97
CA ARG A 243 -8.59 -7.94 8.00
C ARG A 243 -7.55 -7.49 9.01
N VAL A 244 -6.52 -8.28 9.28
CA VAL A 244 -5.54 -8.00 10.33
C VAL A 244 -4.11 -8.08 9.80
N ARG A 245 -3.27 -7.14 10.25
CA ARG A 245 -1.84 -7.16 9.96
C ARG A 245 -1.02 -6.52 11.07
N LEU A 246 0.10 -7.17 11.40
CA LEU A 246 1.12 -6.56 12.24
C LEU A 246 2.14 -5.85 11.33
N LEU A 247 2.44 -4.60 11.63
CA LEU A 247 3.37 -3.78 10.84
C LEU A 247 4.59 -3.43 11.68
N CYS A 248 5.78 -3.72 11.15
CA CYS A 248 7.06 -3.46 11.80
C CYS A 248 7.94 -2.57 10.93
N ALA A 249 8.86 -1.81 11.56
CA ALA A 249 9.92 -1.11 10.83
C ALA A 249 11.06 -2.06 10.44
N HIS A 250 11.38 -3.00 11.32
CA HIS A 250 12.51 -3.93 11.18
C HIS A 250 12.10 -5.30 10.65
N ARG A 251 13.03 -6.01 10.01
CA ARG A 251 12.84 -7.40 9.60
C ARG A 251 13.17 -8.38 10.72
N GLN A 252 14.20 -8.07 11.51
CA GLN A 252 14.76 -8.97 12.53
C GLN A 252 14.71 -8.34 13.93
N GLY A 253 14.91 -9.15 14.96
CA GLY A 253 14.94 -8.74 16.35
C GLY A 253 13.54 -8.54 16.96
N ARG A 254 13.50 -8.16 18.24
CA ARG A 254 12.26 -8.05 19.03
C ARG A 254 11.23 -7.05 18.47
N PHE A 255 11.66 -6.06 17.68
CA PHE A 255 10.82 -5.10 16.99
C PHE A 255 10.53 -5.50 15.53
N GLY A 256 10.92 -6.71 15.12
CA GLY A 256 10.96 -7.12 13.73
C GLY A 256 9.92 -8.14 13.32
N VAL A 257 9.72 -8.22 12.02
CA VAL A 257 8.77 -9.11 11.34
C VAL A 257 8.96 -10.58 11.72
N ALA A 258 10.23 -11.05 11.80
CA ALA A 258 10.52 -12.46 12.08
C ALA A 258 9.94 -12.92 13.42
N THR A 259 10.16 -12.13 14.49
CA THR A 259 9.65 -12.44 15.83
C THR A 259 8.13 -12.44 15.86
N TRP A 260 7.49 -11.45 15.24
CA TRP A 260 6.04 -11.34 15.24
C TRP A 260 5.35 -12.37 14.33
N ASN A 261 6.01 -12.83 13.26
CA ASN A 261 5.53 -13.97 12.50
C ASN A 261 5.61 -15.27 13.31
N GLN A 262 6.69 -15.50 14.06
CA GLN A 262 6.79 -16.65 14.95
C GLN A 262 5.69 -16.66 16.01
N LEU A 263 5.43 -15.52 16.67
CA LEU A 263 4.32 -15.39 17.61
C LEU A 263 2.95 -15.66 16.95
N GLY A 264 2.74 -15.15 15.74
CA GLY A 264 1.53 -15.41 14.97
C GLY A 264 1.34 -16.89 14.64
N GLU A 265 2.41 -17.60 14.31
CA GLU A 265 2.40 -19.06 14.10
C GLU A 265 2.04 -19.80 15.38
N GLU A 266 2.62 -19.41 16.51
CA GLU A 266 2.30 -19.99 17.82
C GLU A 266 0.83 -19.75 18.23
N TRP A 267 0.27 -18.58 17.92
CA TRP A 267 -1.15 -18.30 18.17
C TRP A 267 -2.10 -19.09 17.25
N MET A 268 -1.65 -19.37 16.03
CA MET A 268 -2.44 -20.12 15.06
C MET A 268 -2.39 -21.63 15.32
N CYS A 269 -1.20 -22.17 15.57
CA CYS A 269 -0.95 -23.62 15.61
C CYS A 269 -0.75 -24.19 17.02
N GLY A 270 -0.58 -23.31 18.03
CA GLY A 270 -0.21 -23.70 19.40
C GLY A 270 1.30 -23.70 19.65
N PRO A 271 1.73 -23.71 20.91
CA PRO A 271 3.12 -23.61 21.28
C PRO A 271 3.93 -24.84 20.80
N GLY A 272 5.14 -24.60 20.30
CA GLY A 272 6.06 -25.65 19.86
C GLY A 272 5.86 -26.19 18.45
N THR A 273 4.95 -25.62 17.67
CA THR A 273 4.60 -26.08 16.31
C THR A 273 5.49 -25.50 15.19
N THR A 274 6.60 -24.87 15.50
CA THR A 274 7.54 -24.23 14.56
C THR A 274 8.12 -25.14 13.46
N ARG A 275 7.74 -26.43 13.41
CA ARG A 275 8.17 -27.40 12.40
C ARG A 275 7.17 -27.64 11.27
N ILE A 276 5.94 -27.09 11.37
CA ILE A 276 4.92 -27.34 10.34
C ILE A 276 4.99 -26.17 9.34
N THR A 277 5.55 -26.43 8.18
CA THR A 277 5.71 -25.41 7.13
C THR A 277 4.38 -25.01 6.51
N TRP A 278 3.44 -25.94 6.35
CA TRP A 278 2.16 -25.71 5.72
C TRP A 278 0.99 -26.13 6.63
N TYR A 279 0.06 -25.22 6.87
CA TYR A 279 -1.12 -25.45 7.72
C TYR A 279 -2.27 -24.55 7.26
N PRO A 280 -3.55 -24.93 7.48
CA PRO A 280 -4.70 -24.11 7.15
C PRO A 280 -4.67 -22.80 7.91
N GLY A 281 -4.94 -21.70 7.20
CA GLY A 281 -4.93 -20.35 7.77
C GLY A 281 -3.56 -19.66 7.77
N ARG A 282 -2.47 -20.33 7.30
CA ARG A 282 -1.19 -19.66 7.13
C ARG A 282 -1.31 -18.52 6.12
N PRO A 283 -1.10 -17.26 6.51
CA PRO A 283 -1.08 -16.14 5.58
C PRO A 283 0.23 -16.14 4.80
N LEU A 284 0.12 -15.91 3.50
CA LEU A 284 1.25 -15.92 2.57
C LEU A 284 1.49 -14.53 2.00
N LEU A 285 2.75 -14.21 1.76
CA LEU A 285 3.20 -13.02 1.04
C LEU A 285 4.20 -13.44 -0.02
N VAL A 286 3.95 -13.10 -1.27
CA VAL A 286 4.89 -13.31 -2.37
C VAL A 286 6.05 -12.33 -2.21
N SER A 287 7.27 -12.84 -2.12
CA SER A 287 8.50 -12.05 -1.90
C SER A 287 9.16 -11.60 -3.20
N ARG A 288 8.84 -12.27 -4.32
CA ARG A 288 9.39 -11.99 -5.66
C ARG A 288 8.36 -12.31 -6.74
N ASN A 289 8.43 -11.56 -7.85
CA ASN A 289 7.58 -11.87 -9.01
C ASN A 289 7.85 -13.28 -9.54
N ASP A 290 6.79 -14.08 -9.72
CA ASP A 290 6.83 -15.35 -10.46
C ASP A 290 5.87 -15.28 -11.67
N PRO A 291 6.40 -14.95 -12.86
CA PRO A 291 5.58 -14.87 -14.08
C PRO A 291 4.96 -16.20 -14.51
N ARG A 292 5.57 -17.35 -14.12
CA ARG A 292 5.04 -18.69 -14.46
C ARG A 292 3.74 -18.96 -13.73
N LEU A 293 3.65 -18.52 -12.47
CA LEU A 293 2.47 -18.66 -11.63
C LEU A 293 1.52 -17.45 -11.74
N GLY A 294 1.93 -16.38 -12.43
CA GLY A 294 1.17 -15.13 -12.50
C GLY A 294 1.13 -14.36 -11.18
N LEU A 295 2.07 -14.63 -10.27
CA LEU A 295 2.17 -13.98 -8.97
C LEU A 295 3.16 -12.81 -9.01
N SER A 296 2.79 -11.73 -8.34
CA SER A 296 3.61 -10.51 -8.23
C SER A 296 4.12 -10.34 -6.80
N ASN A 297 5.28 -9.72 -6.66
CA ASN A 297 5.80 -9.32 -5.35
C ASN A 297 4.77 -8.45 -4.60
N GLY A 298 4.47 -8.83 -3.36
CA GLY A 298 3.47 -8.19 -2.53
C GLY A 298 2.08 -8.81 -2.60
N ASP A 299 1.81 -9.76 -3.52
CA ASP A 299 0.56 -10.52 -3.51
C ASP A 299 0.42 -11.29 -2.21
N THR A 300 -0.80 -11.32 -1.67
CA THR A 300 -1.11 -12.01 -0.43
C THR A 300 -2.08 -13.16 -0.68
N GLY A 301 -1.81 -14.27 0.00
CA GLY A 301 -2.62 -15.47 -0.09
C GLY A 301 -2.86 -16.09 1.29
N VAL A 302 -3.56 -17.22 1.29
CA VAL A 302 -3.80 -18.03 2.48
C VAL A 302 -3.80 -19.51 2.10
N VAL A 303 -3.34 -20.34 3.01
CA VAL A 303 -3.43 -21.79 2.85
C VAL A 303 -4.79 -22.25 3.33
N VAL A 304 -5.50 -23.04 2.53
CA VAL A 304 -6.78 -23.64 2.88
C VAL A 304 -6.72 -25.16 2.76
N ARG A 305 -7.64 -25.86 3.41
CA ARG A 305 -7.82 -27.31 3.29
C ARG A 305 -8.92 -27.58 2.29
N GLU A 306 -8.59 -28.17 1.15
CA GLU A 306 -9.54 -28.64 0.16
C GLU A 306 -9.52 -30.18 0.15
N LEU A 307 -10.60 -30.79 0.62
CA LEU A 307 -10.65 -32.24 0.88
C LEU A 307 -9.51 -32.64 1.83
N ASP A 308 -8.63 -33.56 1.39
CA ASP A 308 -7.51 -34.06 2.19
C ASP A 308 -6.15 -33.41 1.90
N ARG A 309 -6.14 -32.31 1.14
CA ARG A 309 -4.91 -31.61 0.76
C ARG A 309 -4.91 -30.14 1.17
N LEU A 310 -3.71 -29.58 1.28
CA LEU A 310 -3.52 -28.15 1.46
C LEU A 310 -3.35 -27.47 0.11
N VAL A 311 -4.01 -26.33 -0.05
CA VAL A 311 -3.97 -25.52 -1.25
C VAL A 311 -3.66 -24.08 -0.86
N ALA A 312 -2.69 -23.47 -1.50
CA ALA A 312 -2.42 -22.04 -1.36
C ALA A 312 -3.29 -21.25 -2.33
N VAL A 313 -4.04 -20.29 -1.81
CA VAL A 313 -5.01 -19.51 -2.59
C VAL A 313 -4.62 -18.05 -2.57
N PHE A 314 -4.66 -17.42 -3.74
CA PHE A 314 -4.41 -15.99 -3.93
C PHE A 314 -5.56 -15.35 -4.70
N ALA A 315 -5.89 -14.10 -4.36
CA ALA A 315 -6.83 -13.31 -5.15
C ALA A 315 -6.15 -12.76 -6.41
N SER A 316 -6.86 -12.78 -7.53
CA SER A 316 -6.43 -12.13 -8.77
C SER A 316 -7.59 -11.40 -9.42
N GLY A 317 -7.32 -10.47 -10.35
CA GLY A 317 -8.37 -9.77 -11.10
C GLY A 317 -9.27 -10.67 -11.96
N ARG A 318 -8.95 -11.98 -12.06
CA ARG A 318 -9.70 -12.99 -12.81
C ARG A 318 -10.33 -14.08 -11.93
N GLY A 319 -10.33 -13.88 -10.60
CA GLY A 319 -10.80 -14.85 -9.61
C GLY A 319 -9.67 -15.40 -8.76
N LEU A 320 -9.87 -16.58 -8.17
CA LEU A 320 -8.90 -17.19 -7.28
C LEU A 320 -7.86 -18.03 -8.04
N LEU A 321 -6.60 -17.79 -7.77
CA LEU A 321 -5.50 -18.67 -8.18
C LEU A 321 -5.25 -19.70 -7.08
N ARG A 322 -5.08 -20.96 -7.46
CA ARG A 322 -4.88 -22.10 -6.56
C ARG A 322 -3.60 -22.84 -6.94
N PHE A 323 -2.77 -23.08 -5.95
CA PHE A 323 -1.48 -23.75 -6.13
C PHE A 323 -1.29 -24.84 -5.08
N ASP A 324 -0.62 -25.93 -5.48
CA ASP A 324 -0.03 -26.81 -4.50
C ASP A 324 1.09 -26.04 -3.77
N PRO A 325 1.13 -26.04 -2.42
CA PRO A 325 2.16 -25.34 -1.66
C PRO A 325 3.59 -25.65 -2.08
N VAL A 326 3.85 -26.85 -2.59
CA VAL A 326 5.19 -27.27 -3.08
C VAL A 326 5.65 -26.46 -4.31
N GLN A 327 4.74 -25.88 -5.06
CA GLN A 327 5.05 -25.05 -6.24
C GLN A 327 5.54 -23.63 -5.87
N LEU A 328 5.37 -23.23 -4.60
CA LEU A 328 5.62 -21.87 -4.14
C LEU A 328 7.00 -21.77 -3.49
N GLU A 329 7.98 -21.30 -4.24
CA GLU A 329 9.36 -21.12 -3.76
C GLU A 329 9.57 -19.75 -3.07
N GLU A 330 8.95 -18.70 -3.58
CA GLU A 330 9.18 -17.30 -3.20
C GLU A 330 8.01 -16.72 -2.38
N VAL A 331 7.63 -17.45 -1.31
CA VAL A 331 6.58 -17.00 -0.38
C VAL A 331 7.07 -17.02 1.07
N GLU A 332 6.61 -16.03 1.82
CA GLU A 332 6.91 -15.86 3.24
C GLU A 332 5.60 -15.93 4.05
N THR A 333 5.69 -16.34 5.34
CA THR A 333 4.59 -16.18 6.31
C THR A 333 4.32 -14.69 6.55
N ALA A 334 3.05 -14.28 6.63
CA ALA A 334 2.67 -12.88 6.65
C ALA A 334 1.65 -12.49 7.73
N TYR A 335 1.80 -12.96 8.96
CA TYR A 335 1.11 -12.36 10.11
C TYR A 335 1.61 -10.94 10.34
N ALA A 336 2.93 -10.77 10.21
CA ALA A 336 3.61 -9.50 10.25
C ALA A 336 4.33 -9.21 8.94
N MET A 337 4.46 -7.94 8.58
CA MET A 337 5.26 -7.47 7.46
C MET A 337 5.86 -6.09 7.76
N THR A 338 6.83 -5.66 6.94
CA THR A 338 7.34 -4.30 7.10
C THR A 338 6.32 -3.27 6.61
N VAL A 339 6.34 -2.07 7.20
CA VAL A 339 5.51 -0.95 6.74
C VAL A 339 5.71 -0.70 5.24
N HIS A 340 6.93 -0.82 4.72
CA HIS A 340 7.20 -0.70 3.28
C HIS A 340 6.42 -1.73 2.44
N LYS A 341 6.42 -3.01 2.87
CA LYS A 341 5.68 -4.06 2.15
C LYS A 341 4.15 -3.91 2.25
N SER A 342 3.65 -3.09 3.20
CA SER A 342 2.22 -2.80 3.35
C SER A 342 1.72 -1.65 2.47
N GLN A 343 2.62 -0.91 1.82
CA GLN A 343 2.24 0.16 0.90
C GLN A 343 1.29 -0.36 -0.19
N GLY A 344 0.32 0.45 -0.58
CA GLY A 344 -0.77 0.01 -1.45
C GLY A 344 -1.71 -1.03 -0.81
N SER A 345 -1.64 -1.33 0.49
CA SER A 345 -2.55 -2.24 1.20
C SER A 345 -3.30 -1.52 2.32
N GLU A 346 -4.45 -2.07 2.72
CA GLU A 346 -5.24 -1.60 3.86
C GLU A 346 -5.81 -2.79 4.61
N TYR A 347 -6.01 -2.64 5.92
CA TYR A 347 -6.47 -3.68 6.82
C TYR A 347 -7.53 -3.12 7.77
N SER A 348 -8.53 -3.89 8.16
CA SER A 348 -9.49 -3.45 9.18
C SER A 348 -8.79 -3.16 10.50
N THR A 349 -7.87 -4.03 10.91
CA THR A 349 -7.08 -3.89 12.15
C THR A 349 -5.59 -3.91 11.84
N VAL A 350 -4.88 -2.91 12.33
CA VAL A 350 -3.42 -2.84 12.28
C VAL A 350 -2.87 -2.82 13.69
N VAL A 351 -1.89 -3.69 13.95
CA VAL A 351 -1.01 -3.58 15.11
C VAL A 351 0.34 -3.07 14.61
N MET A 352 0.72 -1.86 14.99
CA MET A 352 1.97 -1.25 14.56
C MET A 352 3.01 -1.30 15.68
N VAL A 353 4.09 -2.03 15.45
CA VAL A 353 5.23 -2.13 16.38
C VAL A 353 6.24 -1.06 16.00
N LEU A 354 6.34 -0.02 16.83
CA LEU A 354 7.28 1.07 16.61
C LEU A 354 8.73 0.58 16.81
N PRO A 355 9.67 1.11 16.03
CA PRO A 355 11.10 0.88 16.28
C PRO A 355 11.53 1.61 17.58
N PRO A 356 12.64 1.20 18.21
CA PRO A 356 13.18 1.94 19.36
C PRO A 356 13.58 3.38 18.95
N PRO A 357 13.61 4.34 19.89
CA PRO A 357 13.91 5.75 19.57
C PRO A 357 15.28 5.94 18.88
N SER A 358 16.25 5.06 19.16
CA SER A 358 17.58 5.08 18.56
C SER A 358 17.63 4.54 17.13
N SER A 359 16.53 4.02 16.60
CA SER A 359 16.51 3.45 15.26
C SER A 359 16.52 4.55 14.18
N PRO A 360 17.35 4.44 13.14
CA PRO A 360 17.30 5.35 11.99
C PRO A 360 15.99 5.21 11.18
N LEU A 361 15.18 4.18 11.44
CA LEU A 361 13.86 3.98 10.84
C LEU A 361 12.73 4.64 11.65
N ALA A 362 13.03 5.25 12.82
CA ALA A 362 12.06 5.96 13.63
C ALA A 362 11.76 7.34 13.00
N GLY A 363 10.98 7.37 11.94
CA GLY A 363 10.61 8.58 11.21
C GLY A 363 9.11 8.75 11.03
N ARG A 364 8.71 10.01 10.80
CA ARG A 364 7.32 10.45 10.69
C ARG A 364 6.59 9.73 9.56
N GLU A 365 7.20 9.64 8.39
CA GLU A 365 6.61 9.06 7.19
C GLU A 365 6.38 7.55 7.38
N LEU A 366 7.24 6.87 8.14
CA LEU A 366 7.03 5.46 8.49
C LEU A 366 5.81 5.29 9.38
N VAL A 367 5.69 6.12 10.42
CA VAL A 367 4.54 6.07 11.34
C VAL A 367 3.27 6.44 10.58
N TYR A 368 3.27 7.53 9.84
CA TYR A 368 2.14 7.97 9.04
C TYR A 368 1.68 6.89 8.05
N THR A 369 2.61 6.29 7.32
CA THR A 369 2.28 5.21 6.37
C THR A 369 1.68 4.01 7.09
N GLY A 370 2.28 3.58 8.21
CA GLY A 370 1.79 2.42 8.96
C GLY A 370 0.39 2.63 9.54
N LEU A 371 0.14 3.77 10.18
CA LEU A 371 -1.16 4.05 10.79
C LEU A 371 -2.28 4.24 9.74
N THR A 372 -1.96 4.83 8.58
CA THR A 372 -2.93 5.01 7.49
C THR A 372 -3.28 3.72 6.75
N ARG A 373 -2.66 2.58 7.11
CA ARG A 373 -3.08 1.24 6.67
C ARG A 373 -4.30 0.70 7.43
N ALA A 374 -4.58 1.24 8.63
CA ALA A 374 -5.74 0.84 9.42
C ALA A 374 -7.02 1.50 8.91
N ARG A 375 -8.11 0.74 8.79
CA ARG A 375 -9.44 1.27 8.42
C ARG A 375 -10.33 1.51 9.65
N GLU A 376 -10.32 0.58 10.60
CA GLU A 376 -11.26 0.53 11.71
C GLU A 376 -10.54 0.61 13.06
N ARG A 377 -9.44 -0.14 13.20
CA ARG A 377 -8.70 -0.25 14.44
C ARG A 377 -7.20 -0.19 14.24
N LEU A 378 -6.54 0.65 15.04
CA LEU A 378 -5.11 0.78 15.15
C LEU A 378 -4.67 0.54 16.59
N VAL A 379 -3.70 -0.33 16.78
CA VAL A 379 -3.00 -0.51 18.05
C VAL A 379 -1.52 -0.23 17.84
N VAL A 380 -0.97 0.75 18.53
CA VAL A 380 0.46 1.10 18.46
C VAL A 380 1.17 0.48 19.67
N VAL A 381 2.19 -0.32 19.40
CA VAL A 381 3.06 -0.91 20.44
C VAL A 381 4.38 -0.17 20.45
N GLY A 382 4.73 0.47 21.57
CA GLY A 382 5.97 1.21 21.72
C GLY A 382 5.97 2.10 22.95
N SER A 383 7.11 2.73 23.27
CA SER A 383 7.18 3.70 24.36
C SER A 383 6.76 5.11 23.91
N GLU A 384 6.40 5.96 24.87
CA GLU A 384 6.19 7.40 24.62
C GLU A 384 7.38 8.02 23.90
N ALA A 385 8.62 7.69 24.33
CA ALA A 385 9.82 8.18 23.70
C ALA A 385 9.93 7.77 22.21
N ALA A 386 9.49 6.54 21.85
CA ALA A 386 9.46 6.07 20.47
C ALA A 386 8.44 6.85 19.62
N VAL A 387 7.25 7.12 20.17
CA VAL A 387 6.25 7.97 19.50
C VAL A 387 6.78 9.38 19.28
N ARG A 388 7.32 10.01 20.33
CA ARG A 388 7.87 11.37 20.26
C ARG A 388 8.98 11.46 19.21
N GLN A 389 9.95 10.56 19.28
CA GLN A 389 11.07 10.52 18.33
C GLN A 389 10.56 10.38 16.90
N ALA A 390 9.72 9.39 16.65
CA ALA A 390 9.25 9.09 15.30
C ALA A 390 8.37 10.21 14.72
N VAL A 391 7.45 10.78 15.50
CA VAL A 391 6.58 11.87 15.04
C VAL A 391 7.35 13.17 14.79
N SER A 392 8.33 13.49 15.64
CA SER A 392 9.12 14.73 15.52
C SER A 392 10.20 14.67 14.44
N THR A 393 10.58 13.47 13.97
CA THR A 393 11.69 13.30 13.01
C THR A 393 11.18 13.08 11.60
N PRO A 394 11.27 14.07 10.70
CA PRO A 394 10.96 13.84 9.28
C PRO A 394 12.09 13.03 8.64
N THR A 395 11.73 12.05 7.80
CA THR A 395 12.68 11.18 7.07
C THR A 395 12.86 11.73 5.64
N ARG A 396 13.17 13.02 5.49
CA ARG A 396 13.35 13.60 4.15
C ARG A 396 14.65 13.13 3.52
N ARG A 397 14.56 12.52 2.36
CA ARG A 397 15.70 12.26 1.48
C ARG A 397 15.78 13.40 0.47
N MET A 398 16.77 14.26 0.62
CA MET A 398 16.98 15.38 -0.31
C MET A 398 17.42 14.85 -1.68
N THR A 399 16.65 15.12 -2.72
CA THR A 399 17.02 14.79 -4.12
C THR A 399 17.66 15.96 -4.85
N GLY A 400 17.52 17.19 -4.32
CA GLY A 400 17.86 18.42 -5.02
C GLY A 400 16.86 18.82 -6.11
N LEU A 401 15.82 18.02 -6.36
CA LEU A 401 14.82 18.30 -7.42
C LEU A 401 14.02 19.56 -7.11
N ALA A 402 13.60 19.77 -5.86
CA ALA A 402 12.87 20.98 -5.47
C ALA A 402 13.69 22.24 -5.75
N ALA A 403 15.00 22.23 -5.42
CA ALA A 403 15.90 23.35 -5.70
C ALA A 403 16.15 23.59 -7.20
N SER A 404 16.04 22.55 -8.02
CA SER A 404 16.20 22.65 -9.47
C SER A 404 14.95 23.15 -10.19
N LEU A 405 13.77 23.08 -9.54
CA LEU A 405 12.48 23.49 -10.06
C LEU A 405 11.97 24.82 -9.48
N ALA A 406 12.66 25.36 -8.48
CA ALA A 406 12.39 26.68 -7.92
C ALA A 406 13.07 27.77 -8.76
#